data_85dec4f495a28705edfe043f076dc99f
#
_entry.id   85dec4f495a28705edfe043f076dc99f
#
_cell.length_a   1.000
_cell.length_b   1.000
_cell.length_c   1.000
_cell.angle_alpha   90.00
_cell.angle_beta   90.00
_cell.angle_gamma   90.00
#
_symmetry.space_group_name_H-M   'P 1'
#
loop_
_entity.id
_entity.type
_entity.pdbx_description
1 polymer ?
#
loop_
_entity_poly.entity_id
_entity_poly.type
_entity_poly.pdbx_seq_one_letter_code
_entity_poly.pdbx_strand_id
1 'polypeptide(L)'
;MLLFWILLTVVVCFFLYLYMIMPNTSRRSKILPYLKRDYAHRGLHDSSRLIPENSMPAFREAVKQNLAIELDIHLTRDEKVVVFHDESLKRICNAEGTVEDSTFDALQHLYLSGTSEHMPLFSDVLRYVNGRVPLLIELKLPDSNMKLCPAAWDILKDYKGPYMVQSFNSLGIRWFHKHAPQVL
;
A
#
# COMPACT_ATOMS: atom_id res chain seq x y z
N MET A 1 -6.16 -11.37 -48.73
CA MET A 1 -6.87 -12.08 -47.69
C MET A 1 -6.08 -12.19 -46.38
N LEU A 2 -4.87 -12.74 -46.34
CA LEU A 2 -4.02 -12.89 -45.14
C LEU A 2 -3.76 -11.54 -44.45
N LEU A 3 -3.34 -10.51 -45.18
CA LEU A 3 -3.04 -9.17 -44.63
C LEU A 3 -4.29 -8.54 -43.95
N PHE A 4 -5.46 -8.74 -44.53
CA PHE A 4 -6.73 -8.27 -43.92
C PHE A 4 -6.99 -8.92 -42.56
N TRP A 5 -6.81 -10.24 -42.44
CA TRP A 5 -7.01 -10.96 -41.18
C TRP A 5 -5.98 -10.58 -40.12
N ILE A 6 -4.72 -10.35 -40.52
CA ILE A 6 -3.67 -9.86 -39.59
C ILE A 6 -4.05 -8.47 -39.08
N LEU A 7 -4.44 -7.53 -39.96
CA LEU A 7 -4.84 -6.20 -39.55
C LEU A 7 -6.06 -6.22 -38.58
N LEU A 8 -7.05 -7.02 -38.94
CA LEU A 8 -8.25 -7.19 -38.09
C LEU A 8 -7.89 -7.71 -36.69
N THR A 9 -7.02 -8.73 -36.64
CA THR A 9 -6.56 -9.29 -35.33
C THR A 9 -5.84 -8.23 -34.52
N VAL A 10 -4.93 -7.44 -35.11
CA VAL A 10 -4.22 -6.35 -34.40
C VAL A 10 -5.20 -5.33 -33.85
N VAL A 11 -6.19 -4.92 -34.64
CA VAL A 11 -7.22 -3.96 -34.20
C VAL A 11 -8.06 -4.51 -33.06
N VAL A 12 -8.50 -5.76 -33.15
CA VAL A 12 -9.26 -6.41 -32.06
C VAL A 12 -8.43 -6.51 -30.80
N CYS A 13 -7.17 -6.96 -30.88
CA CYS A 13 -6.27 -7.03 -29.74
C CYS A 13 -6.02 -5.64 -29.12
N PHE A 14 -5.89 -4.61 -29.92
CA PHE A 14 -5.74 -3.23 -29.45
C PHE A 14 -6.98 -2.76 -28.67
N PHE A 15 -8.19 -2.98 -29.17
CA PHE A 15 -9.41 -2.61 -28.46
C PHE A 15 -9.64 -3.45 -27.21
N LEU A 16 -9.29 -4.75 -27.22
CA LEU A 16 -9.31 -5.58 -26.01
C LEU A 16 -8.33 -5.06 -24.96
N TYR A 17 -7.12 -4.67 -25.37
CA TYR A 17 -6.14 -4.06 -24.49
C TYR A 17 -6.68 -2.76 -23.88
N LEU A 18 -7.24 -1.85 -24.70
CA LEU A 18 -7.85 -0.61 -24.20
C LEU A 18 -8.98 -0.89 -23.21
N TYR A 19 -9.83 -1.87 -23.50
CA TYR A 19 -10.91 -2.28 -22.58
C TYR A 19 -10.36 -2.81 -21.24
N MET A 20 -9.29 -3.58 -21.29
CA MET A 20 -8.65 -4.14 -20.08
C MET A 20 -8.03 -3.07 -19.17
N ILE A 21 -7.45 -2.00 -19.74
CA ILE A 21 -6.84 -0.90 -18.98
C ILE A 21 -7.81 0.24 -18.68
N MET A 22 -9.02 0.20 -19.21
CA MET A 22 -10.02 1.25 -19.00
C MET A 22 -10.40 1.34 -17.53
N PRO A 23 -10.36 2.54 -16.91
CA PRO A 23 -10.81 2.72 -15.53
C PRO A 23 -12.27 2.29 -15.35
N ASN A 24 -12.54 1.56 -14.27
CA ASN A 24 -13.90 1.18 -13.92
C ASN A 24 -14.67 2.41 -13.44
N THR A 25 -15.47 3.00 -14.32
CA THR A 25 -16.25 4.21 -14.03
C THR A 25 -17.44 3.97 -13.12
N SER A 26 -17.87 2.72 -12.90
CA SER A 26 -19.02 2.40 -12.06
C SER A 26 -18.83 2.78 -10.58
N ARG A 27 -17.57 2.89 -10.13
CA ARG A 27 -17.21 3.28 -8.77
C ARG A 27 -16.76 4.75 -8.65
N ARG A 28 -16.89 5.54 -9.73
CA ARG A 28 -16.38 6.92 -9.77
C ARG A 28 -16.89 7.80 -8.63
N SER A 29 -18.17 7.69 -8.28
CA SER A 29 -18.76 8.45 -7.17
C SER A 29 -18.11 8.14 -5.81
N LYS A 30 -17.70 6.89 -5.62
CA LYS A 30 -17.00 6.44 -4.40
C LYS A 30 -15.57 6.95 -4.33
N ILE A 31 -14.91 7.10 -5.48
CA ILE A 31 -13.50 7.53 -5.59
C ILE A 31 -13.38 9.06 -5.53
N LEU A 32 -14.36 9.82 -6.00
CA LEU A 32 -14.31 11.28 -6.07
C LEU A 32 -13.84 11.99 -4.78
N PRO A 33 -14.27 11.60 -3.56
CA PRO A 33 -13.80 12.20 -2.33
C PRO A 33 -12.30 12.09 -2.11
N TYR A 34 -11.67 11.05 -2.66
CA TYR A 34 -10.24 10.78 -2.54
C TYR A 34 -9.42 11.55 -3.58
N LEU A 35 -9.96 11.81 -4.77
CA LEU A 35 -9.26 12.52 -5.87
C LEU A 35 -9.02 14.01 -5.61
N LYS A 36 -9.67 14.61 -4.62
CA LYS A 36 -9.57 16.04 -4.29
C LYS A 36 -8.69 16.30 -3.05
N ARG A 37 -7.79 15.38 -2.73
CA ARG A 37 -6.92 15.47 -1.56
C ARG A 37 -5.47 15.34 -1.96
N ASP A 38 -4.62 16.09 -1.28
CA ASP A 38 -3.19 15.88 -1.34
C ASP A 38 -2.80 14.68 -0.46
N TYR A 39 -1.92 13.84 -0.97
CA TYR A 39 -1.44 12.64 -0.29
C TYR A 39 0.01 12.84 0.14
N ALA A 40 0.25 12.64 1.42
CA ALA A 40 1.59 12.52 1.96
C ALA A 40 2.12 11.11 1.62
N HIS A 41 2.96 11.02 0.58
CA HIS A 41 3.58 9.77 0.12
C HIS A 41 4.52 9.23 1.21
N ARG A 42 4.22 8.03 1.73
CA ARG A 42 4.88 7.41 2.89
C ARG A 42 4.79 8.25 4.17
N GLY A 43 3.70 8.99 4.34
CA GLY A 43 3.54 10.02 5.36
C GLY A 43 4.25 11.33 5.02
N LEU A 44 4.06 12.37 5.83
CA LEU A 44 4.74 13.65 5.65
C LEU A 44 6.14 13.58 6.28
N HIS A 45 7.03 12.85 5.61
CA HIS A 45 8.40 12.64 6.04
C HIS A 45 9.31 13.82 5.65
N ASP A 46 10.38 14.05 6.43
CA ASP A 46 11.36 15.10 6.20
C ASP A 46 12.70 14.69 6.83
N SER A 47 13.67 14.33 6.01
CA SER A 47 14.99 13.89 6.48
C SER A 47 15.76 14.99 7.21
N SER A 48 15.54 16.27 6.88
CA SER A 48 16.18 17.40 7.57
C SER A 48 15.67 17.57 9.00
N ARG A 49 14.46 17.09 9.28
CA ARG A 49 13.82 17.08 10.60
C ARG A 49 13.90 15.74 11.32
N LEU A 50 14.66 14.79 10.78
CA LEU A 50 14.77 13.42 11.28
C LEU A 50 13.39 12.71 11.36
N ILE A 51 12.52 12.95 10.38
CA ILE A 51 11.22 12.30 10.25
C ILE A 51 11.32 11.30 9.09
N PRO A 52 11.57 10.01 9.35
CA PRO A 52 11.71 9.02 8.28
C PRO A 52 10.39 8.71 7.59
N GLU A 53 10.48 8.25 6.34
CA GLU A 53 9.34 7.71 5.59
C GLU A 53 8.72 6.51 6.31
N ASN A 54 7.42 6.27 6.12
CA ASN A 54 6.68 5.14 6.69
C ASN A 54 6.86 5.00 8.22
N SER A 55 6.97 6.12 8.92
CA SER A 55 7.17 6.17 10.38
C SER A 55 6.00 6.84 11.10
N MET A 56 5.86 6.54 12.39
CA MET A 56 4.81 7.18 13.20
C MET A 56 4.89 8.71 13.23
N PRO A 57 6.06 9.36 13.33
CA PRO A 57 6.17 10.81 13.20
C PRO A 57 5.67 11.34 11.85
N ALA A 58 6.00 10.67 10.72
CA ALA A 58 5.55 11.09 9.40
C ALA A 58 4.01 11.05 9.28
N PHE A 59 3.39 10.03 9.86
CA PHE A 59 1.93 9.94 9.90
C PHE A 59 1.29 10.98 10.83
N ARG A 60 1.94 11.29 11.96
CA ARG A 60 1.49 12.37 12.86
C ARG A 60 1.50 13.73 12.17
N GLU A 61 2.57 14.06 11.44
CA GLU A 61 2.67 15.31 10.70
C GLU A 61 1.62 15.39 9.56
N ALA A 62 1.38 14.29 8.83
CA ALA A 62 0.35 14.25 7.80
C ALA A 62 -1.05 14.49 8.39
N VAL A 63 -1.41 13.80 9.47
CA VAL A 63 -2.70 13.99 10.16
C VAL A 63 -2.85 15.43 10.68
N LYS A 64 -1.79 16.01 11.26
CA LYS A 64 -1.79 17.38 11.77
C LYS A 64 -2.08 18.42 10.69
N GLN A 65 -1.60 18.18 9.46
CA GLN A 65 -1.84 19.04 8.30
C GLN A 65 -3.07 18.63 7.48
N ASN A 66 -3.88 17.69 7.98
CA ASN A 66 -5.07 17.17 7.29
C ASN A 66 -4.79 16.63 5.88
N LEU A 67 -3.59 16.09 5.64
CA LEU A 67 -3.22 15.40 4.41
C LEU A 67 -3.69 13.96 4.45
N ALA A 68 -4.15 13.43 3.33
CA ALA A 68 -4.32 12.00 3.18
C ALA A 68 -2.94 11.31 3.25
N ILE A 69 -2.91 10.06 3.67
CA ILE A 69 -1.66 9.30 3.83
C ILE A 69 -1.64 8.19 2.80
N GLU A 70 -0.57 8.13 2.06
CA GLU A 70 -0.18 6.92 1.36
C GLU A 70 0.87 6.19 2.21
N LEU A 71 0.78 4.86 2.29
CA LEU A 71 1.69 4.02 3.04
C LEU A 71 1.80 2.62 2.44
N ASP A 72 2.93 1.97 2.69
CA ASP A 72 3.27 0.65 2.16
C ASP A 72 3.22 -0.41 3.26
N ILE A 73 2.67 -1.59 2.98
CA ILE A 73 2.61 -2.67 3.97
C ILE A 73 3.24 -3.96 3.46
N HIS A 74 3.94 -4.64 4.36
CA HIS A 74 4.56 -5.95 4.18
C HIS A 74 4.07 -6.95 5.23
N LEU A 75 4.28 -8.23 4.95
CA LEU A 75 4.03 -9.31 5.89
C LEU A 75 5.37 -9.89 6.38
N THR A 76 5.59 -9.87 7.69
CA THR A 76 6.78 -10.49 8.29
C THR A 76 6.70 -12.02 8.27
N ARG A 77 7.82 -12.69 8.55
CA ARG A 77 7.88 -14.15 8.65
C ARG A 77 6.92 -14.74 9.70
N ASP A 78 6.70 -14.02 10.79
CA ASP A 78 5.77 -14.37 11.87
C ASP A 78 4.36 -13.77 11.68
N GLU A 79 4.02 -13.45 10.41
CA GLU A 79 2.70 -13.02 9.96
C GLU A 79 2.18 -11.74 10.63
N LYS A 80 3.08 -10.81 10.99
CA LYS A 80 2.71 -9.45 11.39
C LYS A 80 2.69 -8.54 10.17
N VAL A 81 1.68 -7.67 10.08
CA VAL A 81 1.61 -6.64 9.04
C VAL A 81 2.32 -5.40 9.54
N VAL A 82 3.39 -5.01 8.86
CA VAL A 82 4.23 -3.85 9.19
C VAL A 82 4.18 -2.81 8.09
N VAL A 83 4.57 -1.57 8.42
CA VAL A 83 4.60 -0.47 7.45
C VAL A 83 6.05 -0.19 7.05
N PHE A 84 6.36 -0.46 5.79
CA PHE A 84 7.69 -0.32 5.21
C PHE A 84 7.59 -0.35 3.68
N HIS A 85 8.51 0.29 2.93
CA HIS A 85 8.41 0.36 1.47
C HIS A 85 9.23 -0.70 0.75
N ASP A 86 10.51 -0.83 1.11
CA ASP A 86 11.46 -1.63 0.35
C ASP A 86 11.33 -3.12 0.72
N GLU A 87 11.60 -3.99 -0.22
CA GLU A 87 11.78 -5.41 0.07
C GLU A 87 13.00 -5.64 0.97
N SER A 88 14.12 -4.93 0.69
CA SER A 88 15.37 -5.01 1.44
C SER A 88 15.42 -4.00 2.57
N LEU A 89 15.97 -4.40 3.72
CA LEU A 89 16.19 -3.54 4.88
C LEU A 89 17.36 -2.55 4.71
N LYS A 90 18.13 -2.68 3.62
CA LYS A 90 19.42 -2.00 3.47
C LYS A 90 19.33 -0.47 3.44
N ARG A 91 18.44 0.09 2.60
CA ARG A 91 18.38 1.54 2.37
C ARG A 91 17.95 2.30 3.63
N ILE A 92 16.94 1.83 4.31
CA ILE A 92 16.31 2.55 5.44
C ILE A 92 16.90 2.13 6.78
N CYS A 93 17.17 0.82 6.96
CA CYS A 93 17.63 0.31 8.25
C CYS A 93 19.14 0.04 8.31
N ASN A 94 19.86 0.18 7.17
CA ASN A 94 21.28 -0.20 7.04
C ASN A 94 21.59 -1.63 7.54
N ALA A 95 20.61 -2.55 7.36
CA ALA A 95 20.69 -3.96 7.74
C ALA A 95 20.56 -4.86 6.51
N GLU A 96 21.09 -6.08 6.61
CA GLU A 96 20.93 -7.10 5.56
C GLU A 96 19.61 -7.86 5.78
N GLY A 97 19.07 -8.44 4.70
CA GLY A 97 17.84 -9.24 4.72
C GLY A 97 16.61 -8.47 4.22
N THR A 98 15.46 -9.13 4.36
CA THR A 98 14.15 -8.64 3.91
C THR A 98 13.15 -8.57 5.07
N VAL A 99 12.04 -7.88 4.87
CA VAL A 99 10.95 -7.85 5.85
C VAL A 99 10.32 -9.24 5.96
N GLU A 100 10.10 -9.92 4.84
CA GLU A 100 9.44 -11.21 4.76
C GLU A 100 10.22 -12.34 5.45
N ASP A 101 11.55 -12.26 5.47
CA ASP A 101 12.42 -13.24 6.12
C ASP A 101 12.64 -12.95 7.61
N SER A 102 12.21 -11.79 8.09
CA SER A 102 12.42 -11.32 9.46
C SER A 102 11.16 -11.50 10.33
N THR A 103 11.34 -11.74 11.63
CA THR A 103 10.25 -11.61 12.60
C THR A 103 10.05 -10.16 12.99
N PHE A 104 8.85 -9.80 13.43
CA PHE A 104 8.57 -8.44 13.91
C PHE A 104 9.48 -8.04 15.08
N ASP A 105 9.74 -8.96 16.01
CA ASP A 105 10.67 -8.73 17.12
C ASP A 105 12.07 -8.34 16.64
N ALA A 106 12.62 -9.05 15.65
CA ALA A 106 13.91 -8.72 15.06
C ALA A 106 13.91 -7.33 14.39
N LEU A 107 12.82 -6.97 13.70
CA LEU A 107 12.67 -5.66 13.04
C LEU A 107 12.58 -4.50 14.05
N GLN A 108 12.08 -4.74 15.27
CA GLN A 108 12.03 -3.73 16.33
C GLN A 108 13.39 -3.34 16.90
N HIS A 109 14.44 -4.10 16.62
CA HIS A 109 15.82 -3.72 16.97
C HIS A 109 16.48 -2.84 15.91
N LEU A 110 15.83 -2.59 14.78
CA LEU A 110 16.32 -1.76 13.68
C LEU A 110 15.75 -0.33 13.76
N TYR A 111 16.57 0.63 13.40
CA TYR A 111 16.21 2.04 13.38
C TYR A 111 15.99 2.52 11.94
N LEU A 112 14.97 3.34 11.73
CA LEU A 112 14.66 3.92 10.42
C LEU A 112 15.56 5.14 10.16
N SER A 113 16.31 5.12 9.05
CA SER A 113 17.13 6.24 8.56
C SER A 113 18.07 6.86 9.61
N GLY A 114 18.60 6.03 10.53
CA GLY A 114 19.50 6.47 11.60
C GLY A 114 18.84 7.34 12.69
N THR A 115 17.53 7.35 12.79
CA THR A 115 16.76 8.02 13.85
C THR A 115 16.51 7.06 15.03
N SER A 116 15.71 7.47 16.01
CA SER A 116 15.23 6.58 17.08
C SER A 116 13.91 5.89 16.75
N GLU A 117 13.39 6.08 15.53
CA GLU A 117 12.12 5.51 15.12
C GLU A 117 12.28 4.07 14.62
N HIS A 118 11.28 3.25 14.89
CA HIS A 118 11.21 1.84 14.49
C HIS A 118 10.10 1.62 13.45
N MET A 119 10.16 0.48 12.77
CA MET A 119 9.11 0.05 11.83
C MET A 119 7.79 -0.16 12.57
N PRO A 120 6.71 0.57 12.22
CA PRO A 120 5.46 0.46 12.94
C PRO A 120 4.63 -0.76 12.49
N LEU A 121 3.83 -1.30 13.40
CA LEU A 121 2.74 -2.20 13.03
C LEU A 121 1.66 -1.43 12.28
N PHE A 122 1.11 -2.05 11.26
CA PHE A 122 -0.01 -1.47 10.50
C PHE A 122 -1.23 -1.19 11.40
N SER A 123 -1.53 -2.08 12.34
CA SER A 123 -2.61 -1.89 13.32
C SER A 123 -2.42 -0.65 14.20
N ASP A 124 -1.17 -0.31 14.54
CA ASP A 124 -0.88 0.88 15.36
C ASP A 124 -1.05 2.16 14.56
N VAL A 125 -0.67 2.15 13.27
CA VAL A 125 -0.93 3.26 12.36
C VAL A 125 -2.43 3.49 12.21
N LEU A 126 -3.24 2.44 11.97
CA LEU A 126 -4.69 2.56 11.85
C LEU A 126 -5.33 3.09 13.14
N ARG A 127 -4.88 2.59 14.31
CA ARG A 127 -5.35 3.07 15.61
C ARG A 127 -5.02 4.55 15.82
N TYR A 128 -3.84 4.98 15.41
CA TYR A 128 -3.47 6.39 15.50
C TYR A 128 -4.27 7.24 14.53
N VAL A 129 -4.36 6.86 13.25
CA VAL A 129 -5.10 7.66 12.23
C VAL A 129 -6.58 7.72 12.58
N ASN A 130 -7.19 6.63 13.00
CA ASN A 130 -8.56 6.55 13.51
C ASN A 130 -9.59 7.33 12.65
N GLY A 131 -9.49 7.21 11.33
CA GLY A 131 -10.42 7.83 10.38
C GLY A 131 -10.26 9.34 10.17
N ARG A 132 -9.28 10.00 10.81
CA ARG A 132 -9.09 11.46 10.71
C ARG A 132 -8.72 11.93 9.31
N VAL A 133 -7.98 11.11 8.56
CA VAL A 133 -7.61 11.36 7.17
C VAL A 133 -7.76 10.08 6.35
N PRO A 134 -7.98 10.18 5.02
CA PRO A 134 -8.00 9.01 4.15
C PRO A 134 -6.64 8.33 4.07
N LEU A 135 -6.68 7.00 3.87
CA LEU A 135 -5.50 6.19 3.63
C LEU A 135 -5.50 5.60 2.21
N LEU A 136 -4.34 5.60 1.57
CA LEU A 136 -4.02 4.81 0.39
C LEU A 136 -2.98 3.77 0.80
N ILE A 137 -3.36 2.51 0.78
CA ILE A 137 -2.57 1.40 1.34
C ILE A 137 -2.02 0.58 0.19
N GLU A 138 -0.70 0.60 0.00
CA GLU A 138 -0.04 -0.23 -0.99
C GLU A 138 0.35 -1.59 -0.41
N LEU A 139 -0.12 -2.65 -1.05
CA LEU A 139 0.27 -4.02 -0.71
C LEU A 139 1.58 -4.36 -1.43
N LYS A 140 2.66 -4.54 -0.69
CA LYS A 140 3.92 -5.06 -1.20
C LYS A 140 3.86 -6.58 -1.23
N LEU A 141 3.55 -7.12 -2.40
CA LEU A 141 3.35 -8.55 -2.60
C LEU A 141 4.52 -9.10 -3.40
N PRO A 142 5.48 -9.76 -2.77
CA PRO A 142 6.52 -10.47 -3.51
C PRO A 142 5.89 -11.67 -4.23
N ASP A 143 6.13 -11.77 -5.52
CA ASP A 143 5.72 -12.88 -6.39
C ASP A 143 4.23 -13.28 -6.26
N SER A 144 3.98 -14.58 -6.06
CA SER A 144 2.64 -15.18 -5.93
C SER A 144 2.17 -15.35 -4.49
N ASN A 145 2.93 -14.89 -3.50
CA ASN A 145 2.55 -15.04 -2.09
C ASN A 145 1.47 -14.03 -1.69
N MET A 146 0.23 -14.48 -1.62
CA MET A 146 -0.93 -13.66 -1.31
C MET A 146 -1.26 -13.60 0.19
N LYS A 147 -0.41 -14.12 1.10
CA LYS A 147 -0.70 -14.17 2.54
C LYS A 147 -0.90 -12.78 3.17
N LEU A 148 -0.26 -11.74 2.62
CA LEU A 148 -0.48 -10.35 3.06
C LEU A 148 -1.95 -9.93 2.87
N CYS A 149 -2.63 -10.39 1.81
CA CYS A 149 -4.01 -9.96 1.54
C CYS A 149 -4.99 -10.34 2.67
N PRO A 150 -5.11 -11.63 3.09
CA PRO A 150 -5.97 -11.98 4.22
C PRO A 150 -5.50 -11.35 5.54
N ALA A 151 -4.19 -11.26 5.81
CA ALA A 151 -3.66 -10.65 7.03
C ALA A 151 -4.01 -9.14 7.10
N ALA A 152 -3.85 -8.41 5.99
CA ALA A 152 -4.25 -7.01 5.91
C ALA A 152 -5.77 -6.84 6.05
N TRP A 153 -6.55 -7.71 5.41
CA TRP A 153 -8.02 -7.67 5.51
C TRP A 153 -8.50 -7.93 6.94
N ASP A 154 -7.89 -8.85 7.66
CA ASP A 154 -8.25 -9.13 9.06
C ASP A 154 -8.09 -7.90 9.98
N ILE A 155 -7.16 -7.01 9.65
CA ILE A 155 -6.97 -5.73 10.34
C ILE A 155 -7.94 -4.67 9.81
N LEU A 156 -8.16 -4.61 8.48
CA LEU A 156 -8.94 -3.57 7.82
C LEU A 156 -10.45 -3.72 7.97
N LYS A 157 -10.96 -4.94 8.12
CA LYS A 157 -12.42 -5.20 8.18
C LYS A 157 -13.13 -4.46 9.32
N ASP A 158 -12.42 -4.18 10.40
CA ASP A 158 -12.94 -3.47 11.57
C ASP A 158 -12.61 -1.96 11.58
N TYR A 159 -11.76 -1.50 10.65
CA TYR A 159 -11.40 -0.09 10.54
C TYR A 159 -12.53 0.72 9.91
N LYS A 160 -12.93 1.81 10.57
CA LYS A 160 -14.07 2.64 10.14
C LYS A 160 -13.68 3.90 9.36
N GLY A 161 -12.38 4.17 9.21
CA GLY A 161 -11.88 5.30 8.44
C GLY A 161 -11.98 5.08 6.92
N PRO A 162 -11.90 6.15 6.12
CA PRO A 162 -11.84 6.04 4.67
C PRO A 162 -10.47 5.51 4.23
N TYR A 163 -10.47 4.48 3.37
CA TYR A 163 -9.24 3.94 2.79
C TYR A 163 -9.47 3.36 1.39
N MET A 164 -8.38 3.25 0.65
CA MET A 164 -8.27 2.55 -0.62
C MET A 164 -7.06 1.61 -0.55
N VAL A 165 -7.11 0.55 -1.36
CA VAL A 165 -6.02 -0.42 -1.47
C VAL A 165 -5.47 -0.40 -2.88
N GLN A 166 -4.15 -0.38 -3.00
CA GLN A 166 -3.44 -0.52 -4.28
C GLN A 166 -2.36 -1.59 -4.21
N SER A 167 -1.93 -2.09 -5.36
CA SER A 167 -0.77 -2.97 -5.49
C SER A 167 -0.29 -2.98 -6.93
N PHE A 168 1.03 -3.09 -7.13
CA PHE A 168 1.60 -3.41 -8.45
C PHE A 168 1.35 -4.86 -8.85
N ASN A 169 1.04 -5.74 -7.90
CA ASN A 169 0.63 -7.11 -8.17
C ASN A 169 -0.90 -7.18 -8.33
N SER A 170 -1.35 -7.35 -9.57
CA SER A 170 -2.78 -7.42 -9.91
C SER A 170 -3.53 -8.57 -9.22
N LEU A 171 -2.84 -9.63 -8.79
CA LEU A 171 -3.45 -10.74 -8.04
C LEU A 171 -3.91 -10.29 -6.66
N GLY A 172 -3.19 -9.37 -6.01
CA GLY A 172 -3.60 -8.77 -4.74
C GLY A 172 -4.91 -7.99 -4.89
N ILE A 173 -5.01 -7.15 -5.91
CA ILE A 173 -6.24 -6.39 -6.20
C ILE A 173 -7.39 -7.33 -6.54
N ARG A 174 -7.12 -8.39 -7.32
CA ARG A 174 -8.13 -9.42 -7.61
C ARG A 174 -8.60 -10.14 -6.34
N TRP A 175 -7.68 -10.40 -5.40
CA TRP A 175 -8.03 -11.01 -4.11
C TRP A 175 -9.01 -10.10 -3.34
N PHE A 176 -8.70 -8.81 -3.18
CA PHE A 176 -9.57 -7.85 -2.51
C PHE A 176 -10.92 -7.71 -3.22
N HIS A 177 -10.92 -7.62 -4.55
CA HIS A 177 -12.17 -7.57 -5.32
C HIS A 177 -13.10 -8.77 -5.05
N LYS A 178 -12.52 -9.96 -4.84
CA LYS A 178 -13.28 -11.20 -4.59
C LYS A 178 -13.75 -11.32 -3.13
N HIS A 179 -12.91 -10.96 -2.16
CA HIS A 179 -13.13 -11.26 -0.74
C HIS A 179 -13.59 -10.04 0.07
N ALA A 180 -13.34 -8.84 -0.41
CA ALA A 180 -13.70 -7.57 0.22
C ALA A 180 -14.21 -6.56 -0.84
N PRO A 181 -15.30 -6.85 -1.58
CA PRO A 181 -15.74 -6.06 -2.74
C PRO A 181 -16.17 -4.62 -2.40
N GLN A 182 -16.36 -4.30 -1.12
CA GLN A 182 -16.66 -2.96 -0.64
C GLN A 182 -15.41 -2.05 -0.60
N VAL A 183 -14.20 -2.63 -0.58
CA VAL A 183 -12.93 -1.89 -0.60
C VAL A 183 -12.72 -1.27 -1.99
N LEU A 184 -12.17 -0.05 -2.01
CA LEU A 184 -11.82 0.68 -3.23
C LEU A 184 -10.39 0.39 -3.64
#